data_0f2f86dc421637497606b097863db847
#
_entry.id   0f2f86dc421637497606b097863db847
#
_cell.length_a   1.000
_cell.length_b   1.000
_cell.length_c   1.000
_cell.angle_alpha   90.00
_cell.angle_beta   90.00
_cell.angle_gamma   90.00
#
_symmetry.space_group_name_H-M   'P 1'
#
loop_
_entity.id
_entity.type
_entity.pdbx_description
1 polymer ?
#
loop_
_entity_poly.entity_id
_entity_poly.type
_entity_poly.pdbx_seq_one_letter_code
_entity_poly.pdbx_strand_id
1 'polypeptide(L)'
;TLPDGQTLPIDFAIDGAGRCDITMTWQGERAEVPEFGLLFPLRRELTEVSYQGLGPRETTADRTAGGKMGAWNYNVRQDFAQNSPVYPQDCGSRTGVYSATVTGSIPGICFAGNGMTFSALPYTPHELENARHLYELPRDDNKTIVRCAAFQRGVGGDNSWGAKPHADACFAVEKGTSFRFTIQK
;
A
#
# COMPACT_ATOMS: atom_id res chain seq x y z
N THR A 1 -0.25 17.48 10.07
CA THR A 1 -1.66 17.90 10.22
C THR A 1 -2.41 17.52 8.95
N LEU A 2 -3.58 16.92 9.08
CA LEU A 2 -4.45 16.56 7.97
C LEU A 2 -5.19 17.81 7.45
N PRO A 3 -5.79 17.74 6.22
CA PRO A 3 -6.50 18.89 5.65
C PRO A 3 -7.65 19.45 6.51
N ASP A 4 -8.26 18.59 7.33
CA ASP A 4 -9.33 18.96 8.29
C ASP A 4 -8.81 19.53 9.62
N GLY A 5 -7.50 19.73 9.75
CA GLY A 5 -6.85 20.25 10.95
C GLY A 5 -6.50 19.20 12.01
N GLN A 6 -6.88 17.94 11.82
CA GLN A 6 -6.52 16.87 12.74
C GLN A 6 -5.02 16.57 12.71
N THR A 7 -4.49 16.11 13.83
CA THR A 7 -3.08 15.73 13.97
C THR A 7 -2.94 14.21 13.93
N LEU A 8 -2.06 13.72 13.08
CA LEU A 8 -1.64 12.33 13.02
C LEU A 8 -0.17 12.25 13.46
N PRO A 9 0.12 11.92 14.73
CA PRO A 9 1.48 11.67 15.20
C PRO A 9 2.09 10.47 14.47
N ILE A 10 3.33 10.63 14.04
CA ILE A 10 4.15 9.57 13.46
C ILE A 10 5.49 9.60 14.20
N ASP A 11 5.77 8.52 14.90
CA ASP A 11 7.00 8.34 15.66
C ASP A 11 8.00 7.50 14.88
N PHE A 12 9.25 7.94 14.84
CA PHE A 12 10.36 7.25 14.20
C PHE A 12 11.40 6.90 15.25
N ALA A 13 11.67 5.62 15.47
CA ALA A 13 12.72 5.14 16.34
C ALA A 13 13.80 4.45 15.50
N ILE A 14 14.98 5.06 15.43
CA ILE A 14 16.10 4.59 14.61
C ILE A 14 17.18 4.03 15.53
N ASP A 15 17.62 2.80 15.28
CA ASP A 15 18.71 2.16 16.02
C ASP A 15 20.08 2.37 15.34
N GLY A 16 21.13 1.93 16.03
CA GLY A 16 22.51 2.05 15.51
C GLY A 16 22.82 1.18 14.28
N ALA A 17 21.96 0.23 13.92
CA ALA A 17 22.08 -0.59 12.72
C ALA A 17 21.33 0.00 11.51
N GLY A 18 20.64 1.14 11.71
CA GLY A 18 19.86 1.80 10.68
C GLY A 18 18.47 1.20 10.46
N ARG A 19 17.99 0.35 11.38
CA ARG A 19 16.60 -0.08 11.44
C ARG A 19 15.76 1.07 11.97
N CYS A 20 14.65 1.35 11.30
CA CYS A 20 13.70 2.39 11.68
C CYS A 20 12.34 1.75 11.98
N ASP A 21 11.92 1.79 13.23
CA ASP A 21 10.55 1.46 13.64
C ASP A 21 9.68 2.69 13.50
N ILE A 22 8.58 2.56 12.78
CA ILE A 22 7.62 3.64 12.51
C ILE A 22 6.30 3.27 13.16
N THR A 23 5.76 4.20 13.95
CA THR A 23 4.44 4.06 14.57
C THR A 23 3.61 5.28 14.26
N MET A 24 2.44 5.09 13.66
CA MET A 24 1.45 6.15 13.48
C MET A 24 0.23 5.88 14.35
N THR A 25 -0.33 6.92 14.95
CA THR A 25 -1.44 6.79 15.91
C THR A 25 -2.51 7.83 15.61
N TRP A 26 -3.74 7.35 15.35
CA TRP A 26 -4.89 8.23 15.15
C TRP A 26 -5.30 8.91 16.46
N GLN A 27 -5.47 10.23 16.42
CA GLN A 27 -5.85 11.05 17.59
C GLN A 27 -7.26 11.63 17.46
N GLY A 28 -7.86 11.54 16.27
CA GLY A 28 -9.19 12.08 15.99
C GLY A 28 -10.34 11.23 16.51
N GLU A 29 -11.54 11.73 16.29
CA GLU A 29 -12.77 10.99 16.50
C GLU A 29 -12.87 9.76 15.59
N ARG A 30 -13.83 8.88 15.84
CA ARG A 30 -14.06 7.71 15.01
C ARG A 30 -14.45 8.14 13.59
N ALA A 31 -13.70 7.63 12.60
CA ALA A 31 -13.94 7.91 11.19
C ALA A 31 -13.76 6.65 10.35
N GLU A 32 -14.64 6.46 9.38
CA GLU A 32 -14.41 5.48 8.30
C GLU A 32 -13.42 6.08 7.30
N VAL A 33 -12.33 5.39 7.04
CA VAL A 33 -11.26 5.85 6.16
C VAL A 33 -10.95 4.80 5.09
N PRO A 34 -10.56 5.21 3.87
CA PRO A 34 -10.24 4.28 2.80
C PRO A 34 -8.97 3.49 3.08
N GLU A 35 -8.01 4.08 3.77
CA GLU A 35 -6.78 3.42 4.20
C GLU A 35 -6.18 4.11 5.43
N PHE A 36 -5.32 3.39 6.15
CA PHE A 36 -4.54 3.92 7.25
C PHE A 36 -3.10 3.46 7.11
N GLY A 37 -2.26 4.28 6.48
CA GLY A 37 -0.91 3.91 6.12
C GLY A 37 -0.05 5.08 5.64
N LEU A 38 1.14 4.76 5.15
CA LEU A 38 2.12 5.71 4.63
C LEU A 38 2.58 5.32 3.23
N LEU A 39 2.87 6.34 2.42
CA LEU A 39 3.48 6.22 1.10
C LEU A 39 4.96 6.62 1.16
N PHE A 40 5.80 5.83 0.51
CA PHE A 40 7.24 6.06 0.39
C PHE A 40 7.63 6.17 -1.07
N PRO A 41 7.95 7.36 -1.56
CA PRO A 41 8.56 7.49 -2.87
C PRO A 41 10.00 6.99 -2.81
N LEU A 42 10.27 5.91 -3.51
CA LEU A 42 11.59 5.32 -3.65
C LEU A 42 12.21 5.71 -5.00
N ARG A 43 13.52 5.52 -5.09
CA ARG A 43 14.25 5.71 -6.34
C ARG A 43 13.80 4.72 -7.40
N ARG A 44 13.76 5.17 -8.65
CA ARG A 44 13.29 4.40 -9.82
C ARG A 44 14.05 3.09 -10.07
N GLU A 45 15.27 2.99 -9.56
CA GLU A 45 16.12 1.80 -9.67
C GLU A 45 15.64 0.63 -8.82
N LEU A 46 14.73 0.86 -7.85
CA LEU A 46 14.14 -0.15 -6.99
C LEU A 46 12.83 -0.65 -7.62
N THR A 47 12.90 -1.75 -8.37
CA THR A 47 11.80 -2.26 -9.19
C THR A 47 11.40 -3.71 -8.91
N GLU A 48 12.24 -4.46 -8.20
CA GLU A 48 11.96 -5.86 -7.90
C GLU A 48 11.44 -5.99 -6.48
N VAL A 49 10.30 -6.65 -6.32
CA VAL A 49 9.67 -6.89 -5.02
C VAL A 49 9.70 -8.38 -4.71
N SER A 50 10.18 -8.70 -3.51
CA SER A 50 10.04 -10.02 -2.89
C SER A 50 9.23 -9.87 -1.61
N TYR A 51 8.14 -10.62 -1.42
CA TYR A 51 7.31 -10.45 -0.24
C TYR A 51 6.77 -11.78 0.31
N GLN A 52 6.42 -11.77 1.58
CA GLN A 52 5.71 -12.86 2.27
C GLN A 52 4.32 -12.35 2.67
N GLY A 53 3.29 -12.95 2.10
CA GLY A 53 1.90 -12.51 2.27
C GLY A 53 0.94 -13.25 1.36
N LEU A 54 -0.28 -12.75 1.24
CA LEU A 54 -1.26 -13.29 0.28
C LEU A 54 -0.89 -12.88 -1.15
N GLY A 55 -0.90 -13.84 -2.06
CA GLY A 55 -0.55 -13.63 -3.46
C GLY A 55 -0.88 -14.84 -4.33
N PRO A 56 -0.29 -14.93 -5.54
CA PRO A 56 0.74 -14.05 -6.13
C PRO A 56 0.19 -12.74 -6.69
N ARG A 57 -1.11 -12.67 -6.99
CA ARG A 57 -1.75 -11.51 -7.59
C ARG A 57 -2.27 -10.54 -6.53
N GLU A 58 -2.80 -9.42 -6.97
CA GLU A 58 -3.49 -8.45 -6.12
C GLU A 58 -4.52 -9.12 -5.22
N THR A 59 -4.52 -8.70 -3.96
CA THR A 59 -5.54 -9.01 -2.98
C THR A 59 -5.96 -7.73 -2.28
N THR A 60 -7.27 -7.54 -2.11
CA THR A 60 -7.87 -6.43 -1.36
C THR A 60 -8.74 -7.02 -0.24
N ALA A 61 -9.22 -6.22 0.69
CA ALA A 61 -10.02 -6.71 1.82
C ALA A 61 -11.23 -7.55 1.38
N ASP A 62 -11.81 -7.22 0.23
CA ASP A 62 -12.96 -7.91 -0.39
C ASP A 62 -12.58 -8.97 -1.42
N ARG A 63 -11.29 -9.18 -1.71
CA ARG A 63 -10.79 -10.13 -2.72
C ARG A 63 -9.59 -10.92 -2.20
N THR A 64 -9.76 -11.66 -1.13
CA THR A 64 -8.71 -12.51 -0.53
C THR A 64 -8.86 -13.99 -0.85
N ALA A 65 -10.04 -14.45 -1.24
CA ALA A 65 -10.36 -15.88 -1.41
C ALA A 65 -9.47 -16.61 -2.43
N GLY A 66 -8.97 -15.91 -3.47
CA GLY A 66 -8.04 -16.45 -4.45
C GLY A 66 -6.56 -16.39 -4.03
N GLY A 67 -6.26 -15.68 -2.95
CA GLY A 67 -4.90 -15.51 -2.44
C GLY A 67 -4.44 -16.71 -1.63
N LYS A 68 -3.14 -17.03 -1.74
CA LYS A 68 -2.49 -18.05 -0.91
C LYS A 68 -1.35 -17.39 -0.14
N MET A 69 -1.22 -17.73 1.14
CA MET A 69 -0.07 -17.32 1.92
C MET A 69 1.19 -17.97 1.36
N GLY A 70 2.21 -17.18 1.08
CA GLY A 70 3.45 -17.67 0.49
C GLY A 70 4.53 -16.59 0.34
N ALA A 71 5.62 -16.98 -0.30
CA ALA A 71 6.69 -16.09 -0.72
C ALA A 71 6.57 -15.85 -2.24
N TRP A 72 6.50 -14.59 -2.63
CA TRP A 72 6.20 -14.18 -4.00
C TRP A 72 7.17 -13.10 -4.46
N ASN A 73 7.32 -13.00 -5.80
CA ASN A 73 8.14 -11.97 -6.42
C ASN A 73 7.38 -11.33 -7.57
N TYR A 74 7.61 -10.05 -7.80
CA TYR A 74 7.14 -9.36 -9.00
C TYR A 74 8.03 -8.15 -9.34
N ASN A 75 8.02 -7.76 -10.61
CA ASN A 75 8.59 -6.48 -11.04
C ASN A 75 7.49 -5.43 -11.06
N VAL A 76 7.72 -4.30 -10.44
CA VAL A 76 6.75 -3.19 -10.24
C VAL A 76 6.10 -2.74 -11.56
N ARG A 77 6.91 -2.51 -12.59
CA ARG A 77 6.42 -2.01 -13.87
C ARG A 77 5.71 -3.07 -14.69
N GLN A 78 6.24 -4.30 -14.68
CA GLN A 78 5.62 -5.41 -15.39
C GLN A 78 4.29 -5.82 -14.74
N ASP A 79 4.22 -5.85 -13.41
CA ASP A 79 2.99 -6.15 -12.69
C ASP A 79 1.92 -5.09 -12.98
N PHE A 80 2.28 -3.81 -12.95
CA PHE A 80 1.37 -2.72 -13.33
C PHE A 80 0.91 -2.85 -14.78
N ALA A 81 1.82 -3.03 -15.73
CA ALA A 81 1.49 -3.13 -17.14
C ALA A 81 0.57 -4.32 -17.49
N GLN A 82 0.68 -5.43 -16.74
CA GLN A 82 -0.10 -6.65 -16.98
C GLN A 82 -1.41 -6.70 -16.20
N ASN A 83 -1.49 -6.05 -15.05
CA ASN A 83 -2.56 -6.25 -14.09
C ASN A 83 -3.33 -4.97 -13.74
N SER A 84 -2.89 -3.78 -14.22
CA SER A 84 -3.60 -2.54 -13.98
C SER A 84 -4.97 -2.55 -14.68
N PRO A 85 -6.00 -1.95 -14.06
CA PRO A 85 -7.28 -1.76 -14.70
C PRO A 85 -7.18 -0.88 -15.95
N VAL A 86 -8.05 -1.14 -16.93
CA VAL A 86 -8.13 -0.34 -18.18
C VAL A 86 -8.43 1.13 -17.88
N TYR A 87 -9.30 1.37 -16.92
CA TYR A 87 -9.53 2.70 -16.36
C TYR A 87 -8.59 2.88 -15.16
N PRO A 88 -7.68 3.88 -15.17
CA PRO A 88 -6.75 4.07 -14.07
C PRO A 88 -7.47 4.23 -12.73
N GLN A 89 -7.03 3.48 -11.76
CA GLN A 89 -7.50 3.52 -10.38
C GLN A 89 -6.46 2.89 -9.47
N ASP A 90 -6.59 3.07 -8.17
CA ASP A 90 -5.72 2.41 -7.21
C ASP A 90 -5.79 0.89 -7.35
N CYS A 91 -4.64 0.23 -7.35
CA CYS A 91 -4.49 -1.20 -7.60
C CYS A 91 -3.19 -1.73 -7.02
N GLY A 92 -2.92 -3.02 -7.27
CA GLY A 92 -1.63 -3.64 -6.95
C GLY A 92 -1.41 -3.95 -5.48
N SER A 93 -2.43 -3.87 -4.63
CA SER A 93 -2.31 -4.19 -3.21
C SER A 93 -2.12 -5.68 -2.95
N ARG A 94 -1.38 -5.99 -1.89
CA ARG A 94 -1.17 -7.33 -1.33
C ARG A 94 -1.51 -7.25 0.17
N THR A 95 -2.40 -8.08 0.64
CA THR A 95 -2.85 -8.12 2.04
C THR A 95 -2.13 -9.22 2.82
N GLY A 96 -2.15 -9.12 4.15
CA GLY A 96 -1.51 -10.10 5.03
C GLY A 96 0.00 -10.18 4.84
N VAL A 97 0.65 -9.06 4.50
CA VAL A 97 2.09 -9.02 4.23
C VAL A 97 2.85 -8.87 5.55
N TYR A 98 3.78 -9.79 5.80
CA TYR A 98 4.68 -9.74 6.95
C TYR A 98 6.01 -9.07 6.64
N SER A 99 6.49 -9.24 5.42
CA SER A 99 7.70 -8.59 4.94
C SER A 99 7.64 -8.37 3.43
N ALA A 100 8.22 -7.27 2.97
CA ALA A 100 8.42 -6.98 1.57
C ALA A 100 9.76 -6.27 1.39
N THR A 101 10.60 -6.78 0.50
CA THR A 101 11.89 -6.17 0.15
C THR A 101 11.81 -5.65 -1.27
N VAL A 102 12.13 -4.39 -1.45
CA VAL A 102 12.20 -3.75 -2.76
C VAL A 102 13.66 -3.59 -3.13
N THR A 103 14.08 -4.20 -4.23
CA THR A 103 15.47 -4.25 -4.70
C THR A 103 15.60 -3.73 -6.14
N GLY A 104 16.81 -3.62 -6.61
CA GLY A 104 17.15 -3.19 -7.97
C GLY A 104 18.65 -3.06 -8.18
N SER A 105 19.07 -2.14 -9.02
CA SER A 105 20.51 -1.89 -9.26
C SER A 105 21.20 -1.10 -8.13
N ILE A 106 20.47 -0.73 -7.09
CA ILE A 106 20.98 -0.08 -5.87
C ILE A 106 20.57 -0.90 -4.64
N PRO A 107 21.19 -0.67 -3.47
CA PRO A 107 20.81 -1.35 -2.22
C PRO A 107 19.32 -1.29 -1.94
N GLY A 108 18.75 -2.43 -1.59
CA GLY A 108 17.32 -2.60 -1.36
C GLY A 108 16.86 -2.07 0.00
N ILE A 109 15.54 -2.04 0.17
CA ILE A 109 14.87 -1.63 1.40
C ILE A 109 13.85 -2.71 1.77
N CYS A 110 13.88 -3.16 3.01
CA CYS A 110 12.91 -4.10 3.57
C CYS A 110 11.89 -3.35 4.42
N PHE A 111 10.63 -3.68 4.23
CA PHE A 111 9.49 -3.24 5.02
C PHE A 111 8.92 -4.46 5.73
N ALA A 112 8.76 -4.42 7.05
CA ALA A 112 8.24 -5.53 7.82
C ALA A 112 7.13 -5.07 8.77
N GLY A 113 6.04 -5.81 8.82
CA GLY A 113 4.88 -5.51 9.67
C GLY A 113 4.06 -6.75 9.95
N ASN A 114 3.06 -6.65 10.80
CA ASN A 114 2.22 -7.78 11.18
C ASN A 114 0.95 -7.83 10.32
N GLY A 115 1.04 -8.48 9.17
CA GLY A 115 -0.10 -8.66 8.27
C GLY A 115 -0.57 -7.37 7.60
N MET A 116 0.35 -6.47 7.28
CA MET A 116 0.05 -5.18 6.65
C MET A 116 -0.50 -5.34 5.22
N THR A 117 -1.14 -4.30 4.73
CA THR A 117 -1.38 -4.10 3.30
C THR A 117 -0.16 -3.42 2.70
N PHE A 118 0.35 -3.99 1.61
CA PHE A 118 1.53 -3.52 0.92
C PHE A 118 1.26 -3.37 -0.57
N SER A 119 1.77 -2.33 -1.19
CA SER A 119 1.87 -2.22 -2.66
C SER A 119 3.15 -1.51 -3.06
N ALA A 120 3.61 -1.79 -4.27
CA ALA A 120 4.68 -1.03 -4.93
C ALA A 120 4.29 -0.79 -6.38
N LEU A 121 4.12 0.47 -6.75
CA LEU A 121 3.61 0.92 -8.04
C LEU A 121 4.51 2.03 -8.61
N PRO A 122 4.48 2.27 -9.94
CA PRO A 122 5.17 3.43 -10.53
C PRO A 122 4.44 4.75 -10.27
N TYR A 123 3.22 4.72 -9.72
CA TYR A 123 2.33 5.85 -9.51
C TYR A 123 1.85 5.94 -8.07
N THR A 124 1.51 7.15 -7.64
CA THR A 124 0.75 7.35 -6.41
C THR A 124 -0.74 7.01 -6.65
N PRO A 125 -1.50 6.65 -5.60
CA PRO A 125 -2.96 6.50 -5.72
C PRO A 125 -3.63 7.73 -6.30
N HIS A 126 -3.16 8.92 -5.93
CA HIS A 126 -3.70 10.19 -6.42
C HIS A 126 -3.46 10.40 -7.92
N GLU A 127 -2.28 10.03 -8.45
CA GLU A 127 -2.01 10.06 -9.89
C GLU A 127 -2.95 9.11 -10.65
N LEU A 128 -3.18 7.92 -10.11
CA LEU A 128 -4.06 6.92 -10.71
C LEU A 128 -5.52 7.37 -10.71
N GLU A 129 -6.03 7.89 -9.60
CA GLU A 129 -7.43 8.30 -9.46
C GLU A 129 -7.79 9.57 -10.24
N ASN A 130 -6.82 10.43 -10.55
CA ASN A 130 -7.06 11.65 -11.34
C ASN A 130 -6.92 11.44 -12.85
N ALA A 131 -6.33 10.35 -13.30
CA ALA A 131 -6.22 10.02 -14.70
C ALA A 131 -7.49 9.32 -15.21
N ARG A 132 -7.99 9.72 -16.35
CA ARG A 132 -9.11 9.05 -17.05
C ARG A 132 -8.62 7.97 -18.00
N HIS A 133 -7.37 8.10 -18.46
CA HIS A 133 -6.76 7.20 -19.43
C HIS A 133 -5.29 6.96 -19.07
N LEU A 134 -4.76 5.79 -19.38
CA LEU A 134 -3.38 5.42 -19.10
C LEU A 134 -2.35 6.39 -19.70
N TYR A 135 -2.64 7.00 -20.85
CA TYR A 135 -1.74 7.96 -21.50
C TYR A 135 -1.66 9.33 -20.77
N GLU A 136 -2.57 9.59 -19.83
CA GLU A 136 -2.56 10.81 -19.00
C GLU A 136 -1.63 10.65 -17.78
N LEU A 137 -1.25 9.41 -17.45
CA LEU A 137 -0.32 9.16 -16.37
C LEU A 137 1.07 9.72 -16.73
N PRO A 138 1.83 10.21 -15.74
CA PRO A 138 3.21 10.61 -15.96
C PRO A 138 4.05 9.41 -16.43
N ARG A 139 5.25 9.68 -16.96
CA ARG A 139 6.16 8.58 -17.31
C ARG A 139 6.47 7.73 -16.06
N ASP A 140 6.36 6.42 -16.19
CA ASP A 140 6.48 5.45 -15.11
C ASP A 140 7.93 5.15 -14.66
N ASP A 141 8.92 5.79 -15.29
CA ASP A 141 10.33 5.55 -15.06
C ASP A 141 10.95 6.44 -13.96
N ASN A 142 10.17 7.31 -13.34
CA ASN A 142 10.71 8.33 -12.42
C ASN A 142 10.85 7.87 -10.97
N LYS A 143 10.01 6.93 -10.52
CA LYS A 143 9.91 6.55 -9.11
C LYS A 143 9.29 5.16 -8.95
N THR A 144 9.43 4.62 -7.75
CA THR A 144 8.62 3.51 -7.25
C THR A 144 7.94 3.99 -5.97
N ILE A 145 6.62 3.92 -5.93
CA ILE A 145 5.83 4.31 -4.76
C ILE A 145 5.49 3.04 -3.98
N VAL A 146 6.01 2.95 -2.77
CA VAL A 146 5.67 1.88 -1.82
C VAL A 146 4.60 2.38 -0.86
N ARG A 147 3.56 1.59 -0.66
CA ARG A 147 2.56 1.77 0.39
C ARG A 147 2.75 0.71 1.45
N CYS A 148 2.75 1.14 2.72
CA CYS A 148 2.60 0.29 3.88
C CYS A 148 1.41 0.79 4.69
N ALA A 149 0.36 -0.02 4.84
CA ALA A 149 -0.86 0.36 5.54
C ALA A 149 -1.31 -0.74 6.51
N ALA A 150 -1.97 -0.34 7.60
CA ALA A 150 -2.63 -1.27 8.50
C ALA A 150 -3.75 -2.01 7.77
N PHE A 151 -4.46 -1.28 6.94
CA PHE A 151 -5.54 -1.77 6.09
C PHE A 151 -5.78 -0.84 4.90
N GLN A 152 -6.46 -1.39 3.92
CA GLN A 152 -7.06 -0.66 2.80
C GLN A 152 -8.48 -1.20 2.62
N ARG A 153 -9.45 -0.30 2.43
CA ARG A 153 -10.85 -0.66 2.18
C ARG A 153 -10.95 -1.50 0.90
N GLY A 154 -11.94 -2.39 0.86
CA GLY A 154 -12.31 -3.11 -0.35
C GLY A 154 -12.65 -2.17 -1.51
N VAL A 155 -12.43 -2.62 -2.72
CA VAL A 155 -12.55 -1.82 -3.96
C VAL A 155 -13.84 -2.06 -4.72
N GLY A 156 -14.58 -3.13 -4.44
CA GLY A 156 -15.76 -3.54 -5.17
C GLY A 156 -17.01 -3.73 -4.30
N GLY A 157 -18.17 -3.48 -4.90
CA GLY A 157 -19.48 -3.85 -4.37
C GLY A 157 -20.13 -4.92 -5.25
N ASP A 158 -21.42 -5.22 -4.99
CA ASP A 158 -22.17 -6.27 -5.69
C ASP A 158 -22.51 -5.95 -7.14
N ASN A 159 -22.26 -4.73 -7.59
CA ASN A 159 -22.52 -4.30 -8.95
C ASN A 159 -21.58 -3.17 -9.39
N SER A 160 -21.60 -2.86 -10.69
CA SER A 160 -20.80 -1.78 -11.30
C SER A 160 -21.49 -0.41 -11.31
N TRP A 161 -22.60 -0.25 -10.60
CA TRP A 161 -23.37 1.00 -10.51
C TRP A 161 -23.07 1.81 -9.25
N GLY A 162 -21.91 1.60 -8.64
CA GLY A 162 -21.48 2.35 -7.46
C GLY A 162 -21.90 1.72 -6.13
N ALA A 163 -22.20 0.42 -6.09
CA ALA A 163 -22.36 -0.29 -4.82
C ALA A 163 -21.07 -0.21 -4.01
N LYS A 164 -21.20 0.12 -2.72
CA LYS A 164 -20.06 0.17 -1.80
C LYS A 164 -19.59 -1.24 -1.46
N PRO A 165 -18.32 -1.41 -1.05
CA PRO A 165 -17.85 -2.66 -0.47
C PRO A 165 -18.71 -3.07 0.74
N HIS A 166 -18.78 -4.36 1.00
CA HIS A 166 -19.46 -4.89 2.17
C HIS A 166 -18.82 -4.39 3.47
N ALA A 167 -19.58 -4.37 4.56
CA ALA A 167 -19.16 -3.78 5.83
C ALA A 167 -17.90 -4.44 6.42
N ASP A 168 -17.67 -5.73 6.16
CA ASP A 168 -16.49 -6.48 6.58
C ASP A 168 -15.20 -6.10 5.80
N ALA A 169 -15.35 -5.42 4.67
CA ALA A 169 -14.27 -4.84 3.88
C ALA A 169 -14.13 -3.32 4.06
N CYS A 170 -14.89 -2.72 4.98
CA CYS A 170 -14.80 -1.32 5.37
C CYS A 170 -14.13 -1.20 6.74
N PHE A 171 -13.32 -0.16 6.91
CA PHE A 171 -12.54 0.03 8.13
C PHE A 171 -12.77 1.42 8.72
N ALA A 172 -12.77 1.47 10.04
CA ALA A 172 -12.81 2.72 10.79
C ALA A 172 -11.60 2.81 11.71
N VAL A 173 -11.12 4.02 11.87
CA VAL A 173 -10.14 4.39 12.90
C VAL A 173 -10.85 5.09 14.03
N GLU A 174 -10.33 4.95 15.24
CA GLU A 174 -10.77 5.66 16.45
C GLU A 174 -9.56 6.09 17.26
N LYS A 175 -9.74 6.97 18.22
CA LYS A 175 -8.65 7.47 19.03
C LYS A 175 -7.84 6.32 19.65
N GLY A 176 -6.54 6.30 19.38
CA GLY A 176 -5.62 5.25 19.80
C GLY A 176 -5.41 4.14 18.78
N THR A 177 -6.17 4.10 17.67
CA THR A 177 -5.84 3.19 16.56
C THR A 177 -4.42 3.44 16.11
N SER A 178 -3.58 2.42 16.13
CA SER A 178 -2.17 2.58 15.76
C SER A 178 -1.72 1.52 14.76
N PHE A 179 -0.76 1.90 13.93
CA PHE A 179 -0.10 1.03 12.99
C PHE A 179 1.40 1.13 13.16
N ARG A 180 2.05 -0.02 13.29
CA ARG A 180 3.51 -0.11 13.43
C ARG A 180 4.10 -1.04 12.41
N PHE A 181 5.19 -0.59 11.80
CA PHE A 181 6.03 -1.39 10.91
C PHE A 181 7.48 -0.92 10.99
N THR A 182 8.38 -1.69 10.41
CA THR A 182 9.83 -1.44 10.44
C THR A 182 10.35 -1.27 9.02
N ILE A 183 11.28 -0.37 8.84
CA ILE A 183 12.10 -0.23 7.63
C ILE A 183 13.55 -0.51 7.97
N GLN A 184 14.23 -1.30 7.15
CA GLN A 184 15.67 -1.52 7.25
C GLN A 184 16.31 -1.70 5.87
N LYS A 185 17.59 -1.37 5.80
CA LYS A 185 18.41 -1.50 4.61
C LYS A 185 18.97 -2.91 4.47
#